data_125343852a713bc80209fe32afe39c78
#
_entry.id   125343852a713bc80209fe32afe39c78
#
_cell.length_a   1.000
_cell.length_b   1.000
_cell.length_c   1.000
_cell.angle_alpha   90.00
_cell.angle_beta   90.00
_cell.angle_gamma   90.00
#
_symmetry.space_group_name_H-M   'P 1'
#
loop_
_entity.id
_entity.type
_entity.pdbx_description
1 polymer ?
#
loop_
_entity_poly.entity_id
_entity_poly.type
_entity_poly.pdbx_seq_one_letter_code
_entity_poly.pdbx_strand_id
1 'polypeptide(L)'
;LRSRDFWLLAGSFFICGLSTNGLIGTHLIPASMEHGIPEVTAAGLLAAMGVFDLVGTTVSGWLSDRWDNRRLLCWYYGLRGLSLLFLPYALDSRFLGLAAFAVFYGLDWIATVPPTVRLTADTFGREKVGIMFGWIGASHQLGAAVAAFGAGALRASLGDYQVTFMSAGLVCLVAAGLVLRIGQRSSDRALPAGRLESVES
;
A
#
# COMPACT_ATOMS: atom_id res chain seq x y z
N LEU A 1 15.26 -8.16 13.41
CA LEU A 1 14.17 -9.06 12.99
C LEU A 1 13.25 -9.57 14.12
N ARG A 2 13.59 -9.36 15.40
CA ARG A 2 12.73 -9.77 16.55
C ARG A 2 11.69 -8.72 16.95
N SER A 3 11.64 -7.57 16.28
CA SER A 3 10.69 -6.50 16.58
C SER A 3 9.34 -6.76 15.92
N ARG A 4 8.26 -6.60 16.67
CA ARG A 4 6.88 -6.62 16.15
C ARG A 4 6.68 -5.55 15.07
N ASP A 5 7.25 -4.36 15.28
CA ASP A 5 7.10 -3.24 14.35
C ASP A 5 7.76 -3.52 13.00
N PHE A 6 8.86 -4.29 12.99
CA PHE A 6 9.46 -4.77 11.75
C PHE A 6 8.46 -5.61 10.93
N TRP A 7 7.80 -6.58 11.55
CA TRP A 7 6.86 -7.46 10.86
C TRP A 7 5.58 -6.75 10.44
N LEU A 8 5.14 -5.72 11.18
CA LEU A 8 4.03 -4.87 10.76
C LEU A 8 4.38 -4.03 9.54
N LEU A 9 5.58 -3.41 9.50
CA LEU A 9 6.09 -2.68 8.35
C LEU A 9 6.32 -3.60 7.15
N ALA A 10 7.00 -4.72 7.33
CA ALA A 10 7.27 -5.69 6.27
C ALA A 10 5.96 -6.29 5.73
N GLY A 11 5.02 -6.66 6.60
CA GLY A 11 3.73 -7.22 6.21
C GLY A 11 2.84 -6.21 5.46
N SER A 12 2.77 -4.96 5.93
CA SER A 12 2.03 -3.91 5.21
C SER A 12 2.67 -3.60 3.86
N PHE A 13 3.99 -3.58 3.78
CA PHE A 13 4.70 -3.31 2.53
C PHE A 13 4.68 -4.51 1.57
N PHE A 14 4.59 -5.75 2.08
CA PHE A 14 4.26 -6.93 1.30
C PHE A 14 2.90 -6.78 0.60
N ILE A 15 1.87 -6.31 1.34
CA ILE A 15 0.54 -6.04 0.78
C ILE A 15 0.59 -4.90 -0.26
N CYS A 16 1.45 -3.91 -0.06
CA CYS A 16 1.72 -2.88 -1.07
C CYS A 16 2.20 -3.52 -2.37
N GLY A 17 3.26 -4.33 -2.34
CA GLY A 17 3.79 -5.02 -3.50
C GLY A 17 2.77 -5.92 -4.17
N LEU A 18 2.00 -6.67 -3.38
CA LEU A 18 0.92 -7.53 -3.84
C LEU A 18 -0.10 -6.73 -4.67
N SER A 19 -0.59 -5.61 -4.13
CA SER A 19 -1.65 -4.82 -4.77
C SER A 19 -1.15 -3.97 -5.94
N THR A 20 0.08 -3.42 -5.88
CA THR A 20 0.64 -2.54 -6.92
C THR A 20 1.30 -3.32 -8.05
N ASN A 21 2.58 -3.64 -7.89
CA ASN A 21 3.39 -4.24 -8.96
C ASN A 21 2.90 -5.63 -9.34
N GLY A 22 2.50 -6.44 -8.33
CA GLY A 22 2.06 -7.80 -8.56
C GLY A 22 0.69 -7.90 -9.22
N LEU A 23 -0.29 -7.16 -8.73
CA LEU A 23 -1.66 -7.25 -9.24
C LEU A 23 -1.90 -6.22 -10.37
N ILE A 24 -1.89 -4.94 -10.07
CA ILE A 24 -2.26 -3.91 -11.05
C ILE A 24 -1.20 -3.79 -12.14
N GLY A 25 0.09 -3.75 -11.78
CA GLY A 25 1.17 -3.65 -12.76
C GLY A 25 1.22 -4.80 -13.76
N THR A 26 0.75 -6.00 -13.37
CA THR A 26 0.81 -7.20 -14.22
C THR A 26 -0.53 -7.54 -14.87
N HIS A 27 -1.65 -7.33 -14.16
CA HIS A 27 -2.95 -7.87 -14.57
C HIS A 27 -3.99 -6.83 -15.00
N LEU A 28 -3.73 -5.51 -14.85
CA LEU A 28 -4.69 -4.47 -15.29
C LEU A 28 -4.94 -4.52 -16.79
N ILE A 29 -3.89 -4.68 -17.60
CA ILE A 29 -4.01 -4.75 -19.07
C ILE A 29 -4.80 -5.99 -19.50
N PRO A 30 -4.42 -7.23 -19.10
CA PRO A 30 -5.20 -8.42 -19.40
C PRO A 30 -6.66 -8.33 -18.95
N ALA A 31 -6.92 -7.86 -17.73
CA ALA A 31 -8.27 -7.71 -17.22
C ALA A 31 -9.09 -6.69 -18.02
N SER A 32 -8.49 -5.60 -18.45
CA SER A 32 -9.14 -4.60 -19.32
C SER A 32 -9.49 -5.18 -20.69
N MET A 33 -8.61 -6.00 -21.26
CA MET A 33 -8.85 -6.66 -22.55
C MET A 33 -10.03 -7.65 -22.48
N GLU A 34 -10.21 -8.35 -21.37
CA GLU A 34 -11.37 -9.24 -21.14
C GLU A 34 -12.71 -8.47 -21.15
N HIS A 35 -12.70 -7.19 -20.78
CA HIS A 35 -13.87 -6.29 -20.85
C HIS A 35 -13.98 -5.56 -22.19
N GLY A 36 -13.24 -5.99 -23.21
CA GLY A 36 -13.28 -5.40 -24.55
C GLY A 36 -12.58 -4.04 -24.70
N ILE A 37 -11.70 -3.69 -23.76
CA ILE A 37 -10.88 -2.48 -23.82
C ILE A 37 -9.62 -2.78 -24.62
N PRO A 38 -9.29 -2.03 -25.68
CA PRO A 38 -8.10 -2.25 -26.48
C PRO A 38 -6.81 -2.19 -25.61
N GLU A 39 -5.85 -3.05 -25.88
CA GLU A 39 -4.58 -3.14 -25.17
C GLU A 39 -3.85 -1.78 -25.06
N VAL A 40 -3.81 -1.02 -26.15
CA VAL A 40 -3.18 0.30 -26.21
C VAL A 40 -3.86 1.29 -25.25
N THR A 41 -5.20 1.22 -25.14
CA THR A 41 -5.95 2.05 -24.19
C THR A 41 -5.67 1.66 -22.76
N ALA A 42 -5.63 0.35 -22.45
CA ALA A 42 -5.29 -0.15 -21.13
C ALA A 42 -3.84 0.20 -20.74
N ALA A 43 -2.88 0.09 -21.67
CA ALA A 43 -1.51 0.54 -21.46
C ALA A 43 -1.43 2.07 -21.24
N GLY A 44 -2.26 2.85 -21.96
CA GLY A 44 -2.39 4.29 -21.75
C GLY A 44 -2.90 4.66 -20.36
N LEU A 45 -3.87 3.90 -19.82
CA LEU A 45 -4.32 4.07 -18.43
C LEU A 45 -3.17 3.81 -17.44
N LEU A 46 -2.40 2.75 -17.62
CA LEU A 46 -1.26 2.43 -16.76
C LEU A 46 -0.19 3.54 -16.83
N ALA A 47 0.07 4.07 -18.02
CA ALA A 47 0.98 5.21 -18.20
C ALA A 47 0.46 6.47 -17.51
N ALA A 48 -0.84 6.77 -17.61
CA ALA A 48 -1.46 7.90 -16.92
C ALA A 48 -1.36 7.76 -15.39
N MET A 49 -1.54 6.54 -14.86
CA MET A 49 -1.33 6.26 -13.43
C MET A 49 0.10 6.59 -13.00
N GLY A 50 1.12 6.30 -13.82
CA GLY A 50 2.50 6.69 -13.56
C GLY A 50 2.70 8.21 -13.50
N VAL A 51 1.96 9.00 -14.31
CA VAL A 51 2.00 10.47 -14.22
C VAL A 51 1.36 10.96 -12.92
N PHE A 52 0.20 10.42 -12.53
CA PHE A 52 -0.42 10.77 -11.25
C PHE A 52 0.43 10.36 -10.06
N ASP A 53 1.18 9.25 -10.15
CA ASP A 53 2.08 8.79 -9.11
C ASP A 53 3.21 9.79 -8.81
N LEU A 54 3.75 10.49 -9.80
CA LEU A 54 4.73 11.55 -9.58
C LEU A 54 4.18 12.64 -8.64
N VAL A 55 2.93 13.03 -8.85
CA VAL A 55 2.25 14.01 -8.00
C VAL A 55 1.97 13.41 -6.62
N GLY A 56 1.39 12.22 -6.58
CA GLY A 56 1.01 11.54 -5.34
C GLY A 56 2.19 11.29 -4.42
N THR A 57 3.28 10.76 -4.96
CA THR A 57 4.51 10.47 -4.20
C THR A 57 5.18 11.75 -3.70
N THR A 58 5.20 12.82 -4.50
CA THR A 58 5.75 14.13 -4.08
C THR A 58 4.93 14.72 -2.93
N VAL A 59 3.59 14.74 -3.06
CA VAL A 59 2.68 15.21 -2.01
C VAL A 59 2.80 14.33 -0.76
N SER A 60 2.92 13.03 -0.92
CA SER A 60 3.12 12.09 0.19
C SER A 60 4.41 12.37 0.96
N GLY A 61 5.51 12.67 0.28
CA GLY A 61 6.76 13.07 0.90
C GLY A 61 6.57 14.33 1.77
N TRP A 62 5.91 15.35 1.22
CA TRP A 62 5.60 16.59 1.94
C TRP A 62 4.67 16.36 3.15
N LEU A 63 3.65 15.50 3.02
CA LEU A 63 2.75 15.12 4.11
C LEU A 63 3.48 14.31 5.18
N SER A 64 4.38 13.41 4.79
CA SER A 64 5.16 12.54 5.67
C SER A 64 6.04 13.32 6.66
N ASP A 65 6.46 14.55 6.29
CA ASP A 65 7.21 15.43 7.17
C ASP A 65 6.34 16.19 8.20
N ARG A 66 5.01 16.22 8.00
CA ARG A 66 4.07 17.06 8.77
C ARG A 66 3.02 16.29 9.55
N TRP A 67 2.66 15.12 9.09
CA TRP A 67 1.57 14.32 9.62
C TRP A 67 2.09 13.03 10.28
N ASP A 68 1.24 12.39 11.09
CA ASP A 68 1.53 11.04 11.62
C ASP A 68 1.55 10.02 10.48
N ASN A 69 2.73 9.44 10.23
CA ASN A 69 2.96 8.53 9.13
C ASN A 69 2.13 7.23 9.22
N ARG A 70 1.71 6.81 10.41
CA ARG A 70 0.80 5.67 10.61
C ARG A 70 -0.58 5.98 10.09
N ARG A 71 -1.10 7.19 10.40
CA ARG A 71 -2.39 7.65 9.89
C ARG A 71 -2.34 7.85 8.38
N LEU A 72 -1.24 8.39 7.88
CA LEU A 72 -1.04 8.58 6.45
C LEU A 72 -1.04 7.25 5.70
N LEU A 73 -0.32 6.24 6.19
CA LEU A 73 -0.36 4.88 5.62
C LEU A 73 -1.76 4.24 5.72
N CYS A 74 -2.47 4.46 6.83
CA CYS A 74 -3.85 3.98 6.98
C CYS A 74 -4.76 4.55 5.88
N TRP A 75 -4.65 5.84 5.59
CA TRP A 75 -5.40 6.47 4.49
C TRP A 75 -5.02 5.89 3.13
N TYR A 76 -3.72 5.74 2.84
CA TYR A 76 -3.27 5.17 1.57
C TYR A 76 -3.76 3.74 1.37
N TYR A 77 -3.53 2.84 2.34
CA TYR A 77 -4.03 1.46 2.23
C TYR A 77 -5.56 1.39 2.19
N GLY A 78 -6.25 2.28 2.91
CA GLY A 78 -7.71 2.39 2.89
C GLY A 78 -8.24 2.78 1.52
N LEU A 79 -7.72 3.88 0.94
CA LEU A 79 -8.13 4.36 -0.38
C LEU A 79 -7.76 3.36 -1.48
N ARG A 80 -6.58 2.74 -1.40
CA ARG A 80 -6.16 1.66 -2.30
C ARG A 80 -7.12 0.48 -2.24
N GLY A 81 -7.47 0.03 -1.04
CA GLY A 81 -8.43 -1.06 -0.85
C GLY A 81 -9.79 -0.75 -1.47
N LEU A 82 -10.32 0.46 -1.24
CA LEU A 82 -11.57 0.91 -1.83
C LEU A 82 -11.48 1.01 -3.37
N SER A 83 -10.35 1.50 -3.90
CA SER A 83 -10.13 1.57 -5.34
C SER A 83 -10.12 0.19 -6.00
N LEU A 84 -9.49 -0.81 -5.35
CA LEU A 84 -9.48 -2.19 -5.84
C LEU A 84 -10.86 -2.85 -5.77
N LEU A 85 -11.65 -2.57 -4.74
CA LEU A 85 -13.05 -3.02 -4.65
C LEU A 85 -13.94 -2.37 -5.72
N PHE A 86 -13.61 -1.15 -6.12
CA PHE A 86 -14.31 -0.43 -7.19
C PHE A 86 -13.89 -0.89 -8.59
N LEU A 87 -12.67 -1.42 -8.77
CA LEU A 87 -12.10 -1.73 -10.09
C LEU A 87 -12.96 -2.66 -10.95
N PRO A 88 -13.57 -3.76 -10.46
CA PRO A 88 -14.45 -4.60 -11.28
C PRO A 88 -15.61 -3.79 -11.90
N TYR A 89 -16.24 -2.91 -11.12
CA TYR A 89 -17.31 -2.04 -11.59
C TYR A 89 -16.81 -0.95 -12.56
N ALA A 90 -15.57 -0.49 -12.36
CA ALA A 90 -14.92 0.47 -13.26
C ALA A 90 -14.66 -0.14 -14.63
N LEU A 91 -14.26 -1.42 -14.69
CA LEU A 91 -14.06 -2.17 -15.93
C LEU A 91 -15.38 -2.31 -16.72
N ASP A 92 -16.49 -2.57 -16.04
CA ASP A 92 -17.82 -2.67 -16.67
C ASP A 92 -18.35 -1.31 -17.15
N SER A 93 -18.06 -0.22 -16.41
CA SER A 93 -18.51 1.15 -16.74
C SER A 93 -17.72 1.81 -17.87
N ARG A 94 -16.75 1.10 -18.44
CA ARG A 94 -15.85 1.56 -19.51
C ARG A 94 -15.03 2.80 -19.13
N PHE A 95 -15.14 3.91 -19.89
CA PHE A 95 -14.16 5.00 -19.85
C PHE A 95 -14.14 5.80 -18.54
N LEU A 96 -15.29 6.23 -18.02
CA LEU A 96 -15.35 7.11 -16.83
C LEU A 96 -14.89 6.43 -15.55
N GLY A 97 -15.31 5.17 -15.33
CA GLY A 97 -14.88 4.41 -14.16
C GLY A 97 -13.38 4.16 -14.13
N LEU A 98 -12.82 3.77 -15.28
CA LEU A 98 -11.38 3.53 -15.41
C LEU A 98 -10.55 4.81 -15.30
N ALA A 99 -11.02 5.93 -15.83
CA ALA A 99 -10.34 7.22 -15.66
C ALA A 99 -10.32 7.63 -14.18
N ALA A 100 -11.42 7.49 -13.46
CA ALA A 100 -11.48 7.74 -12.02
C ALA A 100 -10.53 6.78 -11.26
N PHE A 101 -10.55 5.48 -11.56
CA PHE A 101 -9.63 4.52 -10.98
C PHE A 101 -8.16 4.92 -11.24
N ALA A 102 -7.80 5.29 -12.48
CA ALA A 102 -6.45 5.68 -12.84
C ALA A 102 -5.95 6.90 -12.04
N VAL A 103 -6.82 7.90 -11.81
CA VAL A 103 -6.47 9.06 -10.98
C VAL A 103 -6.26 8.66 -9.53
N PHE A 104 -7.25 8.03 -8.89
CA PHE A 104 -7.20 7.73 -7.46
C PHE A 104 -6.12 6.69 -7.14
N TYR A 105 -6.05 5.62 -7.89
CA TYR A 105 -5.05 4.58 -7.67
C TYR A 105 -3.65 5.04 -8.07
N GLY A 106 -3.52 5.85 -9.14
CA GLY A 106 -2.25 6.41 -9.58
C GLY A 106 -1.65 7.35 -8.52
N LEU A 107 -2.44 8.25 -7.93
CA LEU A 107 -1.99 9.12 -6.84
C LEU A 107 -1.49 8.35 -5.61
N ASP A 108 -1.94 7.12 -5.43
CA ASP A 108 -1.57 6.26 -4.30
C ASP A 108 -0.50 5.22 -4.63
N TRP A 109 -0.09 5.04 -5.89
CA TRP A 109 0.73 3.91 -6.34
C TRP A 109 2.00 3.71 -5.50
N ILE A 110 2.89 4.70 -5.44
CA ILE A 110 4.13 4.69 -4.64
C ILE A 110 4.03 5.60 -3.40
N ALA A 111 2.91 6.28 -3.21
CA ALA A 111 2.71 7.24 -2.12
C ALA A 111 2.91 6.64 -0.71
N THR A 112 2.87 5.31 -0.56
CA THR A 112 3.17 4.60 0.69
C THR A 112 4.66 4.53 1.03
N VAL A 113 5.56 4.80 0.07
CA VAL A 113 7.03 4.69 0.27
C VAL A 113 7.56 5.75 1.24
N PRO A 114 7.32 7.07 1.06
CA PRO A 114 7.86 8.09 1.97
C PRO A 114 7.48 7.85 3.44
N PRO A 115 6.21 7.64 3.81
CA PRO A 115 5.86 7.39 5.20
C PRO A 115 6.41 6.05 5.74
N THR A 116 6.59 5.02 4.90
CA THR A 116 7.21 3.74 5.31
C THR A 116 8.69 3.93 5.64
N VAL A 117 9.42 4.68 4.80
CA VAL A 117 10.84 5.03 5.06
C VAL A 117 10.95 5.83 6.35
N ARG A 118 10.09 6.82 6.54
CA ARG A 118 10.09 7.67 7.74
C ARG A 118 9.81 6.85 9.00
N LEU A 119 8.77 6.02 9.01
CA LEU A 119 8.48 5.12 10.14
C LEU A 119 9.60 4.13 10.42
N THR A 120 10.29 3.66 9.38
CA THR A 120 11.47 2.80 9.53
C THR A 120 12.59 3.56 10.24
N ALA A 121 12.86 4.81 9.86
CA ALA A 121 13.86 5.67 10.50
C ALA A 121 13.50 5.98 11.96
N ASP A 122 12.24 6.31 12.22
CA ASP A 122 11.73 6.65 13.56
C ASP A 122 11.74 5.42 14.51
N THR A 123 11.52 4.22 13.97
CA THR A 123 11.45 2.98 14.75
C THR A 123 12.82 2.35 15.02
N PHE A 124 13.73 2.37 14.04
CA PHE A 124 14.99 1.63 14.08
C PHE A 124 16.24 2.52 14.12
N GLY A 125 16.05 3.84 14.01
CA GLY A 125 17.13 4.83 13.96
C GLY A 125 17.64 5.07 12.53
N ARG A 126 18.11 6.30 12.29
CA ARG A 126 18.57 6.76 10.97
C ARG A 126 19.76 5.96 10.44
N GLU A 127 20.64 5.48 11.32
CA GLU A 127 21.82 4.70 10.94
C GLU A 127 21.46 3.32 10.35
N LYS A 128 20.32 2.75 10.75
CA LYS A 128 19.88 1.41 10.33
C LYS A 128 18.80 1.44 9.26
N VAL A 129 18.31 2.64 8.87
CA VAL A 129 17.19 2.75 7.95
C VAL A 129 17.45 2.06 6.62
N GLY A 130 18.64 2.15 6.07
CA GLY A 130 18.99 1.54 4.77
C GLY A 130 18.82 0.02 4.79
N ILE A 131 19.42 -0.65 5.77
CA ILE A 131 19.33 -2.11 5.86
C ILE A 131 17.92 -2.59 6.25
N MET A 132 17.25 -1.88 7.17
CA MET A 132 15.89 -2.24 7.60
C MET A 132 14.89 -2.04 6.47
N PHE A 133 14.96 -0.90 5.75
CA PHE A 133 14.11 -0.65 4.60
C PHE A 133 14.43 -1.59 3.42
N GLY A 134 15.69 -2.00 3.27
CA GLY A 134 16.06 -3.03 2.29
C GLY A 134 15.31 -4.35 2.51
N TRP A 135 15.21 -4.83 3.76
CA TRP A 135 14.42 -6.02 4.10
C TRP A 135 12.91 -5.81 3.93
N ILE A 136 12.40 -4.62 4.28
CA ILE A 136 11.00 -4.24 4.06
C ILE A 136 10.72 -4.19 2.55
N GLY A 137 11.64 -3.63 1.75
CA GLY A 137 11.54 -3.63 0.29
C GLY A 137 11.59 -5.03 -0.32
N ALA A 138 12.40 -5.93 0.23
CA ALA A 138 12.42 -7.33 -0.19
C ALA A 138 11.05 -8.01 0.05
N SER A 139 10.38 -7.71 1.16
CA SER A 139 9.02 -8.21 1.40
C SER A 139 8.00 -7.68 0.38
N HIS A 140 8.13 -6.43 -0.08
CA HIS A 140 7.32 -5.86 -1.15
C HIS A 140 7.49 -6.65 -2.46
N GLN A 141 8.73 -6.94 -2.85
CA GLN A 141 8.98 -7.71 -4.07
C GLN A 141 8.45 -9.15 -3.97
N LEU A 142 8.53 -9.75 -2.79
CA LEU A 142 7.92 -11.06 -2.55
C LEU A 142 6.40 -10.99 -2.68
N GLY A 143 5.76 -9.94 -2.15
CA GLY A 143 4.32 -9.69 -2.33
C GLY A 143 3.94 -9.54 -3.81
N ALA A 144 4.74 -8.78 -4.55
CA ALA A 144 4.54 -8.61 -5.99
C ALA A 144 4.63 -9.93 -6.75
N ALA A 145 5.63 -10.76 -6.46
CA ALA A 145 5.79 -12.08 -7.09
C ALA A 145 4.61 -13.02 -6.77
N VAL A 146 4.17 -13.04 -5.50
CA VAL A 146 3.01 -13.85 -5.07
C VAL A 146 1.75 -13.44 -5.81
N ALA A 147 1.50 -12.14 -5.97
CA ALA A 147 0.29 -11.66 -6.66
C ALA A 147 0.38 -11.83 -8.18
N ALA A 148 1.54 -11.59 -8.79
CA ALA A 148 1.72 -11.81 -10.22
C ALA A 148 1.42 -13.24 -10.63
N PHE A 149 1.91 -14.23 -9.86
CA PHE A 149 1.61 -15.63 -10.10
C PHE A 149 0.19 -16.01 -9.64
N GLY A 150 -0.18 -15.63 -8.40
CA GLY A 150 -1.42 -16.03 -7.76
C GLY A 150 -2.66 -15.50 -8.47
N ALA A 151 -2.64 -14.24 -8.94
CA ALA A 151 -3.73 -13.66 -9.69
C ALA A 151 -3.96 -14.37 -11.03
N GLY A 152 -2.87 -14.73 -11.73
CA GLY A 152 -2.95 -15.51 -12.95
C GLY A 152 -3.54 -16.92 -12.72
N ALA A 153 -3.10 -17.59 -11.64
CA ALA A 153 -3.62 -18.92 -11.26
C ALA A 153 -5.11 -18.87 -10.86
N LEU A 154 -5.51 -17.87 -10.06
CA LEU A 154 -6.92 -17.67 -9.71
C LEU A 154 -7.78 -17.38 -10.94
N ARG A 155 -7.32 -16.48 -11.82
CA ARG A 155 -8.01 -16.21 -13.09
C ARG A 155 -8.17 -17.46 -13.92
N ALA A 156 -7.13 -18.31 -14.05
CA ALA A 156 -7.19 -19.56 -14.82
C ALA A 156 -8.21 -20.55 -14.24
N SER A 157 -8.41 -20.56 -12.91
CA SER A 157 -9.34 -21.46 -12.23
C SER A 157 -10.77 -20.94 -12.15
N LEU A 158 -10.95 -19.62 -11.97
CA LEU A 158 -12.25 -18.97 -11.74
C LEU A 158 -12.85 -18.35 -13.03
N GLY A 159 -12.03 -18.13 -14.05
CA GLY A 159 -12.45 -17.57 -15.33
C GLY A 159 -12.45 -16.04 -15.42
N ASP A 160 -12.29 -15.32 -14.29
CA ASP A 160 -12.27 -13.86 -14.23
C ASP A 160 -11.29 -13.33 -13.17
N TYR A 161 -11.13 -11.99 -13.11
CA TYR A 161 -10.28 -11.29 -12.13
C TYR A 161 -11.06 -10.72 -10.95
N GLN A 162 -12.39 -10.83 -10.90
CA GLN A 162 -13.23 -10.17 -9.90
C GLN A 162 -12.83 -10.56 -8.47
N VAL A 163 -12.74 -11.87 -8.19
CA VAL A 163 -12.36 -12.39 -6.87
C VAL A 163 -10.96 -11.92 -6.47
N THR A 164 -10.05 -11.83 -7.45
CA THR A 164 -8.66 -11.39 -7.22
C THR A 164 -8.60 -9.93 -6.80
N PHE A 165 -9.29 -9.03 -7.51
CA PHE A 165 -9.33 -7.61 -7.15
C PHE A 165 -10.03 -7.38 -5.82
N MET A 166 -11.17 -8.06 -5.57
CA MET A 166 -11.90 -7.92 -4.32
C MET A 166 -11.10 -8.42 -3.11
N SER A 167 -10.46 -9.59 -3.23
CA SER A 167 -9.61 -10.12 -2.15
C SER A 167 -8.42 -9.22 -1.85
N ALA A 168 -7.74 -8.70 -2.88
CA ALA A 168 -6.64 -7.75 -2.71
C ALA A 168 -7.12 -6.44 -2.05
N GLY A 169 -8.30 -5.94 -2.43
CA GLY A 169 -8.93 -4.78 -1.80
C GLY A 169 -9.17 -4.98 -0.30
N LEU A 170 -9.75 -6.12 0.08
CA LEU A 170 -9.98 -6.47 1.48
C LEU A 170 -8.67 -6.59 2.27
N VAL A 171 -7.64 -7.22 1.69
CA VAL A 171 -6.31 -7.33 2.32
C VAL A 171 -5.68 -5.95 2.53
N CYS A 172 -5.85 -5.00 1.60
CA CYS A 172 -5.40 -3.61 1.78
C CYS A 172 -6.15 -2.92 2.94
N LEU A 173 -7.47 -3.14 3.11
CA LEU A 173 -8.21 -2.60 4.25
C LEU A 173 -7.73 -3.18 5.58
N VAL A 174 -7.36 -4.46 5.63
CA VAL A 174 -6.71 -5.07 6.81
C VAL A 174 -5.36 -4.40 7.08
N ALA A 175 -4.54 -4.16 6.03
CA ALA A 175 -3.26 -3.46 6.17
C ALA A 175 -3.44 -2.04 6.74
N ALA A 176 -4.49 -1.31 6.31
CA ALA A 176 -4.83 0.01 6.86
C ALA A 176 -5.03 -0.01 8.38
N GLY A 177 -5.66 -1.06 8.91
CA GLY A 177 -5.81 -1.24 10.36
C GLY A 177 -4.50 -1.66 11.05
N LEU A 178 -3.68 -2.48 10.40
CA LEU A 178 -2.43 -2.99 10.98
C LEU A 178 -1.37 -1.90 11.13
N VAL A 179 -1.25 -0.97 10.18
CA VAL A 179 -0.24 0.10 10.23
C VAL A 179 -0.44 1.05 11.41
N LEU A 180 -1.66 1.21 11.92
CA LEU A 180 -1.93 2.02 13.11
C LEU A 180 -1.32 1.44 14.39
N ARG A 181 -0.96 0.14 14.39
CA ARG A 181 -0.36 -0.56 15.54
C ARG A 181 1.16 -0.45 15.62
N ILE A 182 1.80 0.18 14.61
CA ILE A 182 3.25 0.35 14.56
C ILE A 182 3.69 1.37 15.63
N GLY A 183 4.71 1.04 16.43
CA GLY A 183 5.31 1.95 17.41
C GLY A 183 4.50 2.22 18.67
N GLN A 184 3.29 1.68 18.87
CA GLN A 184 2.45 1.95 20.04
C GLN A 184 3.08 1.54 21.38
N ARG A 185 3.90 0.47 21.41
CA ARG A 185 4.55 0.00 22.65
C ARG A 185 5.75 0.84 23.10
N SER A 186 6.35 1.63 22.22
CA SER A 186 7.45 2.53 22.59
C SER A 186 6.93 3.76 23.33
N SER A 187 5.71 4.21 23.03
CA SER A 187 5.06 5.32 23.72
C SER A 187 4.64 4.96 25.14
N ASP A 188 4.14 3.72 25.37
CA ASP A 188 3.74 3.26 26.71
C ASP A 188 4.91 3.06 27.67
N ARG A 189 6.13 2.82 27.15
CA ARG A 189 7.34 2.68 27.97
C ARG A 189 8.02 4.02 28.31
N ALA A 190 7.63 5.10 27.63
CA ALA A 190 8.22 6.43 27.81
C ALA A 190 7.45 7.30 28.83
N LEU A 191 6.42 6.80 29.49
CA LEU A 191 5.81 7.49 30.63
C LEU A 191 6.71 7.26 31.86
N PRO A 192 7.39 8.30 32.36
CA PRO A 192 8.25 8.15 33.53
C PRO A 192 7.38 7.91 34.77
N ALA A 193 7.75 6.89 35.56
CA ALA A 193 7.31 6.67 36.92
C ALA A 193 7.87 7.82 37.84
N GLY A 194 7.50 9.06 37.54
CA GLY A 194 8.04 10.27 38.15
C GLY A 194 6.95 11.26 38.59
N ARG A 195 5.89 10.79 39.23
CA ARG A 195 4.93 11.71 39.85
C ARG A 195 4.33 11.17 41.17
N LEU A 196 5.16 10.58 42.02
CA LEU A 196 4.75 10.19 43.38
C LEU A 196 5.70 10.66 44.50
N GLU A 197 6.65 11.55 44.20
CA GLU A 197 7.61 12.06 45.26
C GLU A 197 7.54 13.55 45.51
N SER A 198 6.40 14.22 45.33
CA SER A 198 6.30 15.64 45.70
C SER A 198 5.04 15.97 46.50
N VAL A 199 4.66 15.10 47.46
CA VAL A 199 3.59 15.39 48.45
C VAL A 199 4.04 14.93 49.85
N GLU A 200 5.34 15.01 50.18
CA GLU A 200 5.81 14.93 51.56
C GLU A 200 7.05 15.83 51.73
N SER A 201 6.81 17.15 51.86
CA SER A 201 7.69 18.08 52.58
C SER A 201 6.96 19.38 52.82
#